data_8becce829161c16f9ff9e36b874910b6
#
_entry.id   8becce829161c16f9ff9e36b874910b6
#
_cell.length_a   1.000
_cell.length_b   1.000
_cell.length_c   1.000
_cell.angle_alpha   90.00
_cell.angle_beta   90.00
_cell.angle_gamma   90.00
#
_symmetry.space_group_name_H-M   'P 1'
#
loop_
_entity.id
_entity.type
_entity.pdbx_description
1 polymer ?
#
loop_
_entity_poly.entity_id
_entity_poly.type
_entity_poly.pdbx_seq_one_letter_code
_entity_poly.pdbx_strand_id
1 'polypeptide(L)'
;MLAGSPDTGDGDSIALDGSRSSSETSADIVRLTLYADAQERKVSELQRTVLQLQSALDSRVVIERAIGMLAERFGLSIPDAFELLRAAARNSSREVRALAEELLESPGRTPAEIAGARR
;
A
#
# COMPACT_ATOMS: atom_id res chain seq x y z
N MET A 1 -56.22 16.37 -3.37
CA MET A 1 -55.89 16.12 -3.45
C MET A 1 -55.09 15.78 -3.57
N LEU A 2 -54.92 15.80 -3.90
CA LEU A 2 -54.23 15.45 -3.95
C LEU A 2 -53.51 14.90 -3.89
N ALA A 3 -53.72 15.21 -4.00
CA ALA A 3 -52.99 14.91 -3.67
C ALA A 3 -52.36 13.86 -3.57
N GLY A 4 -52.11 13.66 -2.94
CA GLY A 4 -51.48 12.53 -2.67
C GLY A 4 -51.18 11.70 -3.77
N SER A 5 -51.64 11.99 -4.65
CA SER A 5 -51.47 11.19 -5.73
C SER A 5 -50.13 11.06 -6.24
N PRO A 6 -49.35 12.00 -6.21
CA PRO A 6 -48.09 11.89 -6.86
C PRO A 6 -47.25 10.85 -6.24
N ASP A 7 -47.10 10.99 -5.03
CA ASP A 7 -46.26 10.10 -4.35
C ASP A 7 -46.71 8.71 -4.59
N THR A 8 -47.89 8.54 -4.65
CA THR A 8 -48.37 7.25 -4.91
C THR A 8 -47.82 6.72 -6.19
N GLY A 9 -47.53 7.56 -7.11
CA GLY A 9 -47.02 7.12 -8.36
C GLY A 9 -45.80 6.27 -8.19
N ASP A 10 -44.94 6.67 -7.36
CA ASP A 10 -43.70 5.93 -7.14
C ASP A 10 -43.97 4.59 -6.53
N GLY A 11 -44.68 4.61 -5.47
CA GLY A 11 -44.98 3.36 -4.81
C GLY A 11 -45.76 2.47 -5.74
N ASP A 12 -46.63 3.05 -6.47
CA ASP A 12 -47.43 2.28 -7.38
C ASP A 12 -46.60 1.67 -8.47
N SER A 13 -45.60 2.38 -8.93
CA SER A 13 -44.74 1.83 -9.92
C SER A 13 -44.08 0.56 -9.44
N ILE A 14 -43.59 0.60 -8.28
CA ILE A 14 -42.96 -0.57 -7.71
C ILE A 14 -43.95 -1.68 -7.54
N ALA A 15 -45.10 -1.36 -7.04
CA ALA A 15 -46.12 -2.36 -6.87
C ALA A 15 -46.56 -2.96 -8.19
N LEU A 16 -46.69 -2.10 -9.18
CA LEU A 16 -47.08 -2.60 -10.48
C LEU A 16 -46.01 -3.47 -11.08
N ASP A 17 -44.80 -3.19 -10.73
CA ASP A 17 -43.71 -4.01 -11.22
C ASP A 17 -43.75 -5.42 -10.63
N GLY A 18 -44.67 -5.64 -9.74
CA GLY A 18 -44.86 -6.97 -9.27
C GLY A 18 -45.18 -7.95 -10.39
N SER A 19 -45.61 -7.40 -11.49
CA SER A 19 -45.87 -8.26 -12.65
C SER A 19 -44.56 -8.67 -13.29
N ARG A 20 -43.48 -8.09 -12.93
CA ARG A 20 -42.18 -8.46 -13.45
C ARG A 20 -41.87 -9.89 -13.11
N SER A 21 -41.18 -10.56 -13.99
CA SER A 21 -40.84 -11.91 -13.75
C SER A 21 -39.75 -12.01 -12.67
N SER A 22 -39.73 -13.13 -11.99
CA SER A 22 -38.71 -13.37 -11.00
C SER A 22 -37.34 -13.38 -11.63
N SER A 23 -37.24 -13.79 -12.89
CA SER A 23 -35.91 -13.81 -13.51
C SER A 23 -35.37 -12.43 -13.75
N GLU A 24 -36.21 -11.42 -14.01
CA GLU A 24 -35.75 -10.06 -14.14
C GLU A 24 -35.21 -9.54 -12.82
N THR A 25 -35.92 -9.81 -11.73
CA THR A 25 -35.49 -9.41 -10.42
C THR A 25 -34.18 -10.09 -10.05
N SER A 26 -34.07 -11.37 -10.38
CA SER A 26 -32.83 -12.12 -10.09
C SER A 26 -31.66 -11.54 -10.89
N ALA A 27 -31.89 -11.18 -12.14
CA ALA A 27 -30.85 -10.61 -12.96
C ALA A 27 -30.36 -9.28 -12.40
N ASP A 28 -31.29 -8.47 -11.86
CA ASP A 28 -30.92 -7.20 -11.26
C ASP A 28 -30.07 -7.41 -10.01
N ILE A 29 -30.45 -8.37 -9.19
CA ILE A 29 -29.70 -8.67 -7.98
C ILE A 29 -28.29 -9.14 -8.34
N VAL A 30 -28.18 -9.99 -9.34
CA VAL A 30 -26.85 -10.47 -9.78
C VAL A 30 -26.01 -9.31 -10.27
N ARG A 31 -26.59 -8.40 -11.06
CA ARG A 31 -25.83 -7.24 -11.54
C ARG A 31 -25.33 -6.37 -10.40
N LEU A 32 -26.20 -6.10 -9.42
CA LEU A 32 -25.82 -5.29 -8.27
C LEU A 32 -24.72 -5.96 -7.46
N THR A 33 -24.84 -7.27 -7.29
CA THR A 33 -23.84 -8.02 -6.56
C THR A 33 -22.48 -7.98 -7.27
N LEU A 34 -22.49 -8.17 -8.59
CA LEU A 34 -21.25 -8.12 -9.35
C LEU A 34 -20.62 -6.71 -9.31
N TYR A 35 -21.44 -5.70 -9.36
CA TYR A 35 -20.94 -4.33 -9.25
C TYR A 35 -20.30 -4.10 -7.90
N ALA A 36 -20.94 -4.52 -6.83
CA ALA A 36 -20.39 -4.35 -5.48
C ALA A 36 -19.07 -5.11 -5.33
N ASP A 37 -19.00 -6.33 -5.85
CA ASP A 37 -17.78 -7.12 -5.80
C ASP A 37 -16.66 -6.42 -6.55
N ALA A 38 -16.96 -5.83 -7.70
CA ALA A 38 -15.96 -5.12 -8.48
C ALA A 38 -15.45 -3.91 -7.72
N GLN A 39 -16.34 -3.19 -7.04
CA GLN A 39 -15.95 -2.03 -6.23
C GLN A 39 -15.08 -2.45 -5.05
N GLU A 40 -15.43 -3.53 -4.39
CA GLU A 40 -14.64 -4.04 -3.28
C GLU A 40 -13.23 -4.44 -3.72
N ARG A 41 -13.12 -5.06 -4.88
CA ARG A 41 -11.81 -5.42 -5.42
C ARG A 41 -10.97 -4.19 -5.72
N LYS A 42 -11.60 -3.13 -6.27
CA LYS A 42 -10.89 -1.88 -6.55
C LYS A 42 -10.39 -1.24 -5.28
N VAL A 43 -11.21 -1.21 -4.24
CA VAL A 43 -10.80 -0.65 -2.96
C VAL A 43 -9.63 -1.44 -2.39
N SER A 44 -9.69 -2.75 -2.45
CA SER A 44 -8.61 -3.60 -1.95
C SER A 44 -7.32 -3.37 -2.73
N GLU A 45 -7.42 -3.21 -4.04
CA GLU A 45 -6.24 -2.93 -4.87
C GLU A 45 -5.63 -1.58 -4.53
N LEU A 46 -6.48 -0.57 -4.33
CA LEU A 46 -6.00 0.75 -3.95
C LEU A 46 -5.32 0.73 -2.59
N GLN A 47 -5.91 0.01 -1.63
CA GLN A 47 -5.32 -0.11 -0.31
C GLN A 47 -3.96 -0.78 -0.37
N ARG A 48 -3.84 -1.82 -1.18
CA ARG A 48 -2.56 -2.50 -1.36
C ARG A 48 -1.52 -1.56 -1.95
N THR A 49 -1.93 -0.77 -2.95
CA THR A 49 -1.04 0.20 -3.58
C THR A 49 -0.57 1.25 -2.57
N VAL A 50 -1.47 1.76 -1.74
CA VAL A 50 -1.11 2.73 -0.72
C VAL A 50 -0.10 2.13 0.25
N LEU A 51 -0.33 0.90 0.70
CA LEU A 51 0.60 0.25 1.62
C LEU A 51 1.97 0.03 0.97
N GLN A 52 2.00 -0.32 -0.31
CA GLN A 52 3.26 -0.48 -1.02
C GLN A 52 4.01 0.85 -1.12
N LEU A 53 3.30 1.93 -1.43
CA LEU A 53 3.91 3.25 -1.51
C LEU A 53 4.43 3.71 -0.16
N GLN A 54 3.67 3.47 0.90
CA GLN A 54 4.11 3.82 2.26
C GLN A 54 5.37 3.04 2.62
N SER A 55 5.39 1.76 2.32
CA SER A 55 6.56 0.93 2.59
C SER A 55 7.79 1.44 1.83
N ALA A 56 7.60 1.83 0.57
CA ALA A 56 8.69 2.36 -0.23
C ALA A 56 9.22 3.67 0.34
N LEU A 57 8.33 4.55 0.79
CA LEU A 57 8.73 5.81 1.41
C LEU A 57 9.45 5.59 2.72
N ASP A 58 8.96 4.65 3.54
CA ASP A 58 9.62 4.33 4.80
C ASP A 58 11.01 3.78 4.55
N SER A 59 11.16 2.93 3.55
CA SER A 59 12.47 2.40 3.19
C SER A 59 13.42 3.51 2.78
N ARG A 60 12.92 4.46 2.00
CA ARG A 60 13.73 5.58 1.55
C ARG A 60 14.21 6.43 2.72
N VAL A 61 13.33 6.72 3.66
CA VAL A 61 13.68 7.51 4.84
C VAL A 61 14.76 6.81 5.66
N VAL A 62 14.60 5.52 5.90
CA VAL A 62 15.57 4.76 6.67
C VAL A 62 16.92 4.73 5.97
N ILE A 63 16.92 4.49 4.68
CA ILE A 63 18.16 4.43 3.91
C ILE A 63 18.84 5.79 3.88
N GLU A 64 18.08 6.86 3.67
CA GLU A 64 18.65 8.19 3.63
C GLU A 64 19.24 8.60 4.98
N ARG A 65 18.60 8.22 6.06
CA ARG A 65 19.15 8.47 7.39
C ARG A 65 20.47 7.74 7.62
N ALA A 66 20.52 6.49 7.19
CA ALA A 66 21.75 5.71 7.32
C ALA A 66 22.87 6.30 6.47
N ILE A 67 22.55 6.73 5.25
CA ILE A 67 23.51 7.37 4.36
C ILE A 67 24.05 8.66 5.00
N GLY A 68 23.16 9.48 5.55
CA GLY A 68 23.56 10.71 6.21
C GLY A 68 24.46 10.44 7.39
N MET A 69 24.16 9.43 8.18
CA MET A 69 24.97 9.06 9.32
C MET A 69 26.36 8.60 8.88
N LEU A 70 26.42 7.78 7.84
CA LEU A 70 27.70 7.31 7.31
C LEU A 70 28.52 8.45 6.72
N ALA A 71 27.87 9.31 5.98
CA ALA A 71 28.55 10.43 5.36
C ALA A 71 29.18 11.33 6.43
N GLU A 72 28.45 11.65 7.46
CA GLU A 72 28.96 12.48 8.54
C GLU A 72 30.06 11.78 9.32
N ARG A 73 29.84 10.53 9.63
CA ARG A 73 30.72 9.79 10.49
C ARG A 73 32.09 9.51 9.86
N PHE A 74 32.09 9.18 8.57
CA PHE A 74 33.33 8.85 7.87
C PHE A 74 33.81 9.95 6.94
N GLY A 75 33.18 11.12 6.95
CA GLY A 75 33.58 12.20 6.09
C GLY A 75 33.41 11.89 4.63
N LEU A 76 32.39 11.14 4.27
CA LEU A 76 32.14 10.76 2.89
C LEU A 76 31.11 11.66 2.24
N SER A 77 31.16 11.73 0.92
CA SER A 77 30.09 12.36 0.18
C SER A 77 28.86 11.47 0.26
N ILE A 78 27.68 12.03 -0.01
CA ILE A 78 26.46 11.25 -0.01
C ILE A 78 26.52 10.09 -1.00
N PRO A 79 26.95 10.30 -2.25
CA PRO A 79 27.08 9.16 -3.18
C PRO A 79 28.04 8.08 -2.69
N ASP A 80 29.14 8.47 -2.09
CA ASP A 80 30.12 7.51 -1.58
C ASP A 80 29.56 6.73 -0.40
N ALA A 81 28.84 7.41 0.49
CA ALA A 81 28.18 6.74 1.62
C ALA A 81 27.14 5.73 1.13
N PHE A 82 26.40 6.11 0.09
CA PHE A 82 25.41 5.21 -0.49
C PHE A 82 26.09 3.97 -1.09
N GLU A 83 27.19 4.18 -1.80
CA GLU A 83 27.91 3.05 -2.38
C GLU A 83 28.47 2.13 -1.31
N LEU A 84 28.96 2.70 -0.22
CA LEU A 84 29.43 1.88 0.90
C LEU A 84 28.31 1.01 1.45
N LEU A 85 27.13 1.57 1.64
CA LEU A 85 25.98 0.82 2.12
C LEU A 85 25.55 -0.25 1.13
N ARG A 86 25.50 0.11 -0.14
CA ARG A 86 25.10 -0.84 -1.18
C ARG A 86 26.07 -1.99 -1.31
N ALA A 87 27.35 -1.69 -1.25
CA ALA A 87 28.37 -2.72 -1.37
C ALA A 87 28.28 -3.69 -0.21
N ALA A 88 28.09 -3.19 1.00
CA ALA A 88 27.96 -4.05 2.18
C ALA A 88 26.71 -4.92 2.06
N ALA A 89 25.62 -4.37 1.61
CA ALA A 89 24.37 -5.12 1.45
C ALA A 89 24.55 -6.22 0.39
N ARG A 90 25.15 -5.88 -0.73
CA ARG A 90 25.39 -6.83 -1.81
C ARG A 90 26.31 -7.96 -1.38
N ASN A 91 27.39 -7.60 -0.71
CA ASN A 91 28.38 -8.60 -0.29
C ASN A 91 27.85 -9.56 0.77
N SER A 92 26.89 -9.11 1.54
CA SER A 92 26.28 -9.95 2.57
C SER A 92 24.95 -10.55 2.15
N SER A 93 24.50 -10.28 0.93
CA SER A 93 23.21 -10.75 0.42
C SER A 93 22.06 -10.30 1.31
N ARG A 94 22.14 -9.07 1.80
CA ARG A 94 21.10 -8.48 2.65
C ARG A 94 20.45 -7.31 1.93
N GLU A 95 19.21 -7.04 2.30
CA GLU A 95 18.53 -5.88 1.77
C GLU A 95 19.14 -4.60 2.33
N VAL A 96 19.26 -3.60 1.48
CA VAL A 96 19.82 -2.31 1.89
C VAL A 96 19.03 -1.73 3.06
N ARG A 97 17.72 -1.86 3.03
CA ARG A 97 16.89 -1.33 4.11
C ARG A 97 17.20 -2.02 5.44
N ALA A 98 17.31 -3.33 5.43
CA ALA A 98 17.57 -4.08 6.65
C ALA A 98 18.92 -3.69 7.25
N LEU A 99 19.91 -3.55 6.39
CA LEU A 99 21.24 -3.14 6.84
C LEU A 99 21.19 -1.70 7.37
N ALA A 100 20.47 -0.82 6.71
CA ALA A 100 20.32 0.55 7.15
C ALA A 100 19.66 0.63 8.53
N GLU A 101 18.64 -0.17 8.75
CA GLU A 101 17.96 -0.19 10.05
C GLU A 101 18.92 -0.59 11.16
N GLU A 102 19.73 -1.60 10.92
CA GLU A 102 20.69 -2.03 11.92
C GLU A 102 21.78 -1.00 12.17
N LEU A 103 22.20 -0.30 11.12
CA LEU A 103 23.17 0.78 11.28
C LEU A 103 22.63 1.89 12.17
N LEU A 104 21.36 2.23 12.02
CA LEU A 104 20.75 3.25 12.83
C LEU A 104 20.60 2.82 14.27
N GLU A 105 20.41 1.54 14.50
CA GLU A 105 20.33 0.99 15.86
C GLU A 105 21.70 0.83 16.51
N SER A 106 22.73 0.69 15.69
CA SER A 106 24.10 0.51 16.21
C SER A 106 25.04 1.49 15.54
N PRO A 107 24.94 2.78 15.88
CA PRO A 107 25.70 3.79 15.16
C PRO A 107 27.22 3.68 15.33
N GLY A 108 27.70 2.91 16.29
CA GLY A 108 29.13 2.73 16.45
C GLY A 108 29.76 1.73 15.52
N ARG A 109 28.97 1.02 14.71
CA ARG A 109 29.47 -0.06 13.88
C ARG A 109 29.48 0.33 12.41
N THR A 110 30.36 -0.28 11.64
CA THR A 110 30.39 -0.07 10.21
C THR A 110 29.40 -1.00 9.51
N PRO A 111 29.02 -0.68 8.27
CA PRO A 111 28.15 -1.59 7.53
C PRO A 111 28.74 -3.00 7.39
N ALA A 112 30.05 -3.07 7.18
CA ALA A 112 30.71 -4.38 7.03
C ALA A 112 30.65 -5.18 8.32
N GLU A 113 30.83 -4.52 9.48
CA GLU A 113 30.74 -5.20 10.75
C GLU A 113 29.36 -5.76 11.02
N ILE A 114 28.33 -4.97 10.74
CA ILE A 114 26.96 -5.41 10.96
C ILE A 114 26.61 -6.53 10.01
N ALA A 115 26.99 -6.40 8.76
CA ALA A 115 26.72 -7.43 7.76
C ALA A 115 27.42 -8.73 8.13
N GLY A 116 28.67 -8.64 8.58
CA GLY A 116 29.43 -9.81 8.97
C GLY A 116 28.87 -10.51 10.19
N ALA A 117 28.31 -9.75 11.12
CA ALA A 117 27.78 -10.33 12.34
C ALA A 117 26.56 -11.21 12.11
N ARG A 118 25.91 -11.05 10.97
CA ARG A 118 24.69 -11.77 10.67
C ARG A 118 24.90 -13.03 9.86
N ARG A 119 26.07 -13.36 9.54
CA ARG A 119 26.34 -14.53 8.73
C ARG A 119 26.21 -15.83 9.46
#